data_bb13a4d3521e62c42ad69be260dbdfa8
#
_entry.id   bb13a4d3521e62c42ad69be260dbdfa8
#
_cell.length_a   1.000
_cell.length_b   1.000
_cell.length_c   1.000
_cell.angle_alpha   90.00
_cell.angle_beta   90.00
_cell.angle_gamma   90.00
#
_symmetry.space_group_name_H-M   'P 1'
#
loop_
_entity.id
_entity.type
_entity.pdbx_description
1 polymer ?
#
loop_
_entity_poly.entity_id
_entity_poly.type
_entity_poly.pdbx_seq_one_letter_code
_entity_poly.pdbx_strand_id
1 'polypeptide(L)'
;MQYYAQISQGYEELHRDEQLGKLKAVMERMKYEKTDKVLDVGCGTGLSSLLFQCQKFGVDPTFELLQQAKKRMPVAQGTGEALPFKDNAFDIVICLTALHNFQDPQRGLLEMKRVGTGRFAISILKRAKAFDALMKMVNATFKVKEMLEDPKDIILFCA
;
A
#
# COMPACT_ATOMS: atom_id res chain seq x y z
N MET A 1 30.50 1.05 13.31
CA MET A 1 29.88 0.74 11.99
C MET A 1 29.20 -0.63 11.93
N GLN A 2 29.82 -1.71 12.36
CA GLN A 2 29.19 -3.06 12.33
C GLN A 2 27.91 -3.18 13.20
N TYR A 3 27.85 -2.51 14.35
CA TYR A 3 26.69 -2.55 15.25
C TYR A 3 25.43 -1.93 14.64
N TYR A 4 25.57 -0.79 13.96
CA TYR A 4 24.44 -0.16 13.26
C TYR A 4 23.97 -0.95 12.02
N ALA A 5 24.89 -1.63 11.33
CA ALA A 5 24.55 -2.50 10.21
C ALA A 5 23.76 -3.74 10.66
N GLN A 6 24.11 -4.34 11.80
CA GLN A 6 23.37 -5.48 12.37
C GLN A 6 22.01 -5.10 12.89
N ILE A 7 21.85 -3.91 13.52
CA ILE A 7 20.55 -3.40 13.97
C ILE A 7 19.66 -3.08 12.76
N SER A 8 20.21 -2.47 11.70
CA SER A 8 19.44 -2.17 10.49
C SER A 8 18.97 -3.44 9.78
N GLN A 9 19.80 -4.48 9.72
CA GLN A 9 19.43 -5.75 9.08
C GLN A 9 18.33 -6.47 9.86
N GLY A 10 18.43 -6.58 11.18
CA GLY A 10 17.38 -7.16 12.02
C GLY A 10 16.08 -6.37 11.97
N TYR A 11 16.16 -5.03 11.92
CA TYR A 11 15.00 -4.16 11.74
C TYR A 11 14.34 -4.37 10.38
N GLU A 12 15.13 -4.47 9.31
CA GLU A 12 14.63 -4.73 7.96
C GLU A 12 13.94 -6.09 7.85
N GLU A 13 14.50 -7.14 8.45
CA GLU A 13 13.88 -8.46 8.49
C GLU A 13 12.56 -8.47 9.24
N LEU A 14 12.52 -7.88 10.44
CA LEU A 14 11.28 -7.76 11.22
C LEU A 14 10.21 -6.95 10.49
N HIS A 15 10.60 -5.82 9.92
CA HIS A 15 9.71 -4.98 9.14
C HIS A 15 9.17 -5.70 7.91
N ARG A 16 10.02 -6.47 7.23
CA ARG A 16 9.63 -7.31 6.10
C ARG A 16 8.59 -8.35 6.51
N ASP A 17 8.79 -9.06 7.61
CA ASP A 17 7.87 -10.09 8.11
C ASP A 17 6.51 -9.47 8.48
N GLU A 18 6.49 -8.31 9.11
CA GLU A 18 5.27 -7.56 9.41
C GLU A 18 4.52 -7.16 8.14
N GLN A 19 5.22 -6.64 7.14
CA GLN A 19 4.60 -6.25 5.87
C GLN A 19 4.07 -7.46 5.09
N LEU A 20 4.80 -8.57 5.07
CA LEU A 20 4.33 -9.81 4.45
C LEU A 20 3.09 -10.37 5.14
N GLY A 21 3.02 -10.29 6.46
CA GLY A 21 1.84 -10.68 7.24
C GLY A 21 0.60 -9.86 6.86
N LYS A 22 0.73 -8.55 6.73
CA LYS A 22 -0.36 -7.66 6.26
C LYS A 22 -0.78 -7.98 4.83
N LEU A 23 0.19 -8.12 3.93
CA LEU A 23 -0.07 -8.45 2.53
C LEU A 23 -0.80 -9.78 2.39
N LYS A 24 -0.43 -10.78 3.17
CA LYS A 24 -1.11 -12.07 3.19
C LYS A 24 -2.56 -11.92 3.65
N ALA A 25 -2.81 -11.18 4.72
CA ALA A 25 -4.16 -10.90 5.21
C ALA A 25 -5.00 -10.16 4.18
N VAL A 26 -4.42 -9.19 3.48
CA VAL A 26 -5.07 -8.46 2.38
C VAL A 26 -5.41 -9.41 1.23
N MET A 27 -4.47 -10.20 0.79
CA MET A 27 -4.65 -11.15 -0.32
C MET A 27 -5.75 -12.17 -0.03
N GLU A 28 -5.80 -12.72 1.18
CA GLU A 28 -6.82 -13.69 1.58
C GLU A 28 -8.24 -13.12 1.54
N ARG A 29 -8.39 -11.81 1.82
CA ARG A 29 -9.70 -11.15 1.85
C ARG A 29 -10.12 -10.54 0.52
N MET A 30 -9.19 -10.10 -0.29
CA MET A 30 -9.52 -9.36 -1.52
C MET A 30 -9.87 -10.22 -2.71
N LYS A 31 -9.99 -11.50 -2.63
CA LYS A 31 -10.34 -12.40 -3.74
C LYS A 31 -9.99 -11.81 -5.10
N TYR A 32 -8.91 -12.22 -5.70
CA TYR A 32 -8.45 -11.70 -6.99
C TYR A 32 -8.29 -12.80 -8.02
N GLU A 33 -8.38 -12.42 -9.29
CA GLU A 33 -8.17 -13.28 -10.44
C GLU A 33 -6.77 -13.06 -11.03
N LYS A 34 -6.25 -14.05 -11.76
CA LYS A 34 -4.94 -13.92 -12.44
C LYS A 34 -4.93 -12.80 -13.50
N THR A 35 -6.09 -12.44 -14.01
CA THR A 35 -6.29 -11.37 -14.99
C THR A 35 -6.40 -9.98 -14.37
N ASP A 36 -6.54 -9.88 -13.05
CA ASP A 36 -6.61 -8.60 -12.35
C ASP A 36 -5.28 -7.82 -12.43
N LYS A 37 -5.39 -6.51 -12.35
CA LYS A 37 -4.27 -5.58 -12.24
C LYS A 37 -4.27 -4.95 -10.86
N VAL A 38 -3.18 -5.11 -10.14
CA VAL A 38 -3.00 -4.55 -8.79
C VAL A 38 -2.04 -3.36 -8.85
N LEU A 39 -2.42 -2.25 -8.23
CA LEU A 39 -1.53 -1.11 -7.96
C LEU A 39 -1.19 -1.08 -6.48
N ASP A 40 0.09 -1.01 -6.18
CA ASP A 40 0.63 -0.80 -4.82
C ASP A 40 1.14 0.64 -4.69
N VAL A 41 0.38 1.48 -3.99
CA VAL A 41 0.72 2.89 -3.75
C VAL A 41 1.55 3.01 -2.48
N GLY A 42 2.78 3.50 -2.60
CA GLY A 42 3.78 3.44 -1.54
C GLY A 42 4.42 2.05 -1.47
N CYS A 43 4.79 1.50 -2.63
CA CYS A 43 5.21 0.11 -2.76
C CYS A 43 6.56 -0.21 -2.09
N GLY A 44 7.35 0.79 -1.74
CA GLY A 44 8.67 0.60 -1.15
C GLY A 44 9.56 -0.32 -1.98
N THR A 45 10.01 -1.41 -1.39
CA THR A 45 10.87 -2.41 -2.07
C THR A 45 10.10 -3.43 -2.92
N GLY A 46 8.77 -3.31 -3.01
CA GLY A 46 7.94 -4.15 -3.85
C GLY A 46 7.60 -5.52 -3.26
N LEU A 47 7.43 -5.63 -1.95
CA LEU A 47 7.10 -6.90 -1.29
C LEU A 47 5.75 -7.47 -1.73
N SER A 48 4.79 -6.63 -2.12
CA SER A 48 3.49 -7.06 -2.65
C SER A 48 3.60 -7.99 -3.85
N SER A 49 4.67 -7.82 -4.63
CA SER A 49 4.94 -8.67 -5.80
C SER A 49 5.15 -10.15 -5.45
N LEU A 50 5.51 -10.45 -4.21
CA LEU A 50 5.80 -11.82 -3.77
C LEU A 50 4.53 -12.64 -3.55
N LEU A 51 3.39 -12.00 -3.31
CA LEU A 51 2.16 -12.66 -2.92
C LEU A 51 1.09 -12.64 -4.02
N PHE A 52 0.90 -11.51 -4.71
CA PHE A 52 -0.08 -11.43 -5.80
C PHE A 52 0.42 -12.11 -7.07
N GLN A 53 -0.32 -13.12 -7.55
CA GLN A 53 -0.03 -13.85 -8.80
C GLN A 53 -0.84 -13.31 -9.98
N CYS A 54 -0.79 -11.99 -10.17
CA CYS A 54 -1.45 -11.27 -11.25
C CYS A 54 -0.56 -10.12 -11.72
N GLN A 55 -1.03 -9.28 -12.63
CA GLN A 55 -0.27 -8.10 -13.03
C GLN A 55 -0.17 -7.11 -11.87
N LYS A 56 1.03 -6.65 -11.57
CA LYS A 56 1.34 -5.77 -10.45
C LYS A 56 2.11 -4.56 -10.91
N PHE A 57 1.80 -3.41 -10.33
CA PHE A 57 2.49 -2.14 -10.56
C PHE A 57 2.71 -1.45 -9.23
N GLY A 58 3.84 -0.79 -9.06
CA GLY A 58 4.16 -0.05 -7.85
C GLY A 58 4.43 1.42 -8.12
N VAL A 59 4.08 2.27 -7.16
CA VAL A 59 4.46 3.68 -7.12
C VAL A 59 5.06 4.00 -5.76
N ASP A 60 6.20 4.66 -5.76
CA ASP A 60 6.85 5.16 -4.54
C ASP A 60 7.67 6.42 -4.87
N PRO A 61 7.73 7.43 -4.00
CA PRO A 61 8.57 8.60 -4.22
C PRO A 61 10.06 8.35 -4.03
N THR A 62 10.44 7.26 -3.35
CA THR A 62 11.82 6.97 -2.93
C THR A 62 12.56 6.19 -3.99
N PHE A 63 13.46 6.86 -4.70
CA PHE A 63 14.23 6.26 -5.80
C PHE A 63 15.01 5.01 -5.37
N GLU A 64 15.64 5.04 -4.21
CA GLU A 64 16.46 3.95 -3.68
C GLU A 64 15.63 2.67 -3.45
N LEU A 65 14.42 2.81 -2.94
CA LEU A 65 13.51 1.67 -2.73
C LEU A 65 13.04 1.10 -4.08
N LEU A 66 12.78 1.97 -5.05
CA LEU A 66 12.36 1.55 -6.39
C LEU A 66 13.45 0.76 -7.13
N GLN A 67 14.73 0.98 -6.83
CA GLN A 67 15.81 0.17 -7.42
C GLN A 67 15.70 -1.31 -7.04
N GLN A 68 15.12 -1.63 -5.89
CA GLN A 68 14.82 -3.00 -5.48
C GLN A 68 13.48 -3.47 -6.08
N ALA A 69 12.45 -2.64 -6.00
CA ALA A 69 11.11 -2.98 -6.47
C ALA A 69 11.07 -3.29 -7.97
N LYS A 70 11.80 -2.56 -8.79
CA LYS A 70 11.85 -2.76 -10.27
C LYS A 70 12.37 -4.13 -10.70
N LYS A 71 13.10 -4.84 -9.84
CA LYS A 71 13.54 -6.21 -10.09
C LYS A 71 12.42 -7.23 -9.95
N ARG A 72 11.30 -6.83 -9.38
CA ARG A 72 10.16 -7.70 -9.04
C ARG A 72 8.89 -7.38 -9.83
N MET A 73 8.68 -6.09 -10.14
CA MET A 73 7.48 -5.62 -10.85
C MET A 73 7.75 -4.28 -11.54
N PRO A 74 6.96 -3.91 -12.55
CA PRO A 74 6.96 -2.55 -13.09
C PRO A 74 6.68 -1.51 -12.01
N VAL A 75 7.46 -0.44 -11.99
CA VAL A 75 7.34 0.65 -11.01
C VAL A 75 7.42 2.02 -11.69
N ALA A 76 6.80 3.00 -11.07
CA ALA A 76 6.94 4.41 -11.41
C ALA A 76 7.37 5.19 -10.16
N GLN A 77 8.27 6.16 -10.33
CA GLN A 77 8.56 7.11 -9.27
C GLN A 77 7.48 8.19 -9.27
N GLY A 78 6.84 8.39 -8.12
CA GLY A 78 5.77 9.36 -7.97
C GLY A 78 5.17 9.32 -6.58
N THR A 79 4.26 10.24 -6.35
CA THR A 79 3.52 10.36 -5.08
C THR A 79 2.10 9.85 -5.25
N GLY A 80 1.50 9.43 -4.14
CA GLY A 80 0.09 9.01 -4.13
C GLY A 80 -0.89 10.13 -4.50
N GLU A 81 -0.48 11.39 -4.34
CA GLU A 81 -1.27 12.58 -4.66
C GLU A 81 -1.34 12.90 -6.17
N ALA A 82 -0.51 12.24 -6.98
CA ALA A 82 -0.48 12.44 -8.44
C ALA A 82 -0.07 11.14 -9.14
N LEU A 83 -0.99 10.19 -9.22
CA LEU A 83 -0.74 8.88 -9.80
C LEU A 83 -0.66 8.96 -11.34
N PRO A 84 0.44 8.45 -11.96
CA PRO A 84 0.67 8.58 -13.41
C PRO A 84 -0.10 7.52 -14.22
N PHE A 85 -1.35 7.30 -13.89
CA PHE A 85 -2.19 6.29 -14.53
C PHE A 85 -3.55 6.88 -14.94
N LYS A 86 -4.18 6.24 -15.91
CA LYS A 86 -5.53 6.57 -16.36
C LYS A 86 -6.57 6.21 -15.30
N ASP A 87 -7.74 6.81 -15.42
CA ASP A 87 -8.91 6.45 -14.63
C ASP A 87 -9.25 4.97 -14.84
N ASN A 88 -9.66 4.31 -13.77
CA ASN A 88 -10.10 2.90 -13.80
C ASN A 88 -9.06 1.93 -14.41
N ALA A 89 -7.77 2.21 -14.24
CA ALA A 89 -6.71 1.38 -14.80
C ALA A 89 -6.44 0.09 -14.02
N PHE A 90 -6.88 0.02 -12.76
CA PHE A 90 -6.57 -1.10 -11.84
C PHE A 90 -7.82 -1.70 -11.23
N ASP A 91 -7.85 -3.02 -11.15
CA ASP A 91 -8.92 -3.78 -10.50
C ASP A 91 -8.83 -3.71 -8.97
N ILE A 92 -7.59 -3.65 -8.47
CA ILE A 92 -7.27 -3.57 -7.05
C ILE A 92 -6.23 -2.47 -6.82
N VAL A 93 -6.47 -1.63 -5.83
CA VAL A 93 -5.50 -0.63 -5.35
C VAL A 93 -5.23 -0.86 -3.87
N ILE A 94 -3.97 -1.05 -3.51
CA ILE A 94 -3.54 -1.20 -2.13
C ILE A 94 -2.63 -0.03 -1.72
N CYS A 95 -2.76 0.40 -0.47
CA CYS A 95 -1.88 1.39 0.16
C CYS A 95 -1.66 0.98 1.61
N LEU A 96 -0.55 0.29 1.88
CA LEU A 96 -0.29 -0.32 3.18
C LEU A 96 0.81 0.44 3.92
N THR A 97 0.46 0.97 5.09
CA THR A 97 1.38 1.70 5.99
C THR A 97 2.10 2.88 5.30
N ALA A 98 1.42 3.56 4.40
CA ALA A 98 1.99 4.64 3.60
C ALA A 98 1.18 5.95 3.69
N LEU A 99 -0.13 5.88 3.86
CA LEU A 99 -1.03 7.04 3.80
C LEU A 99 -0.64 8.16 4.78
N HIS A 100 -0.15 7.82 5.98
CA HIS A 100 0.27 8.79 6.99
C HIS A 100 1.52 9.60 6.58
N ASN A 101 2.25 9.18 5.57
CA ASN A 101 3.40 9.90 5.01
C ASN A 101 3.04 10.84 3.86
N PHE A 102 1.80 10.83 3.39
CA PHE A 102 1.36 11.71 2.30
C PHE A 102 1.31 13.17 2.79
N GLN A 103 1.68 14.10 1.94
CA GLN A 103 1.55 15.53 2.23
C GLN A 103 0.08 15.96 2.22
N ASP A 104 -0.70 15.41 1.30
CA ASP A 104 -2.15 15.59 1.20
C ASP A 104 -2.84 14.21 1.10
N PRO A 105 -3.13 13.56 2.25
CA PRO A 105 -3.76 12.25 2.25
C PRO A 105 -5.12 12.22 1.56
N GLN A 106 -5.92 13.29 1.67
CA GLN A 106 -7.22 13.37 1.02
C GLN A 106 -7.10 13.31 -0.50
N ARG A 107 -6.14 14.04 -1.06
CA ARG A 107 -5.86 13.99 -2.49
C ARG A 107 -5.36 12.61 -2.92
N GLY A 108 -4.51 11.99 -2.12
CA GLY A 108 -4.03 10.62 -2.37
C GLY A 108 -5.18 9.61 -2.42
N LEU A 109 -6.13 9.69 -1.49
CA LEU A 109 -7.32 8.83 -1.48
C LEU A 109 -8.19 9.05 -2.73
N LEU A 110 -8.36 10.30 -3.17
CA LEU A 110 -9.10 10.62 -4.40
C LEU A 110 -8.40 10.09 -5.64
N GLU A 111 -7.09 10.17 -5.71
CA GLU A 111 -6.28 9.58 -6.80
C GLU A 111 -6.38 8.06 -6.82
N MET A 112 -6.28 7.39 -5.68
CA MET A 112 -6.50 5.95 -5.59
C MET A 112 -7.89 5.56 -6.09
N LYS A 113 -8.92 6.30 -5.67
CA LYS A 113 -10.30 6.09 -6.13
C LYS A 113 -10.44 6.31 -7.64
N ARG A 114 -9.76 7.31 -8.19
CA ARG A 114 -9.79 7.60 -9.63
C ARG A 114 -9.21 6.46 -10.46
N VAL A 115 -8.07 5.91 -10.05
CA VAL A 115 -7.37 4.87 -10.85
C VAL A 115 -7.89 3.45 -10.62
N GLY A 116 -8.65 3.21 -9.55
CA GLY A 116 -9.21 1.90 -9.20
C GLY A 116 -10.66 1.72 -9.62
N THR A 117 -11.08 0.48 -9.84
CA THR A 117 -12.45 0.14 -10.28
C THR A 117 -13.39 -0.30 -9.16
N GLY A 118 -12.94 -0.33 -7.89
CA GLY A 118 -13.84 -0.59 -6.77
C GLY A 118 -13.37 -1.60 -5.73
N ARG A 119 -12.12 -2.06 -5.77
CA ARG A 119 -11.52 -2.89 -4.72
C ARG A 119 -10.27 -2.22 -4.17
N PHE A 120 -10.33 -1.84 -2.90
CA PHE A 120 -9.26 -1.09 -2.23
C PHE A 120 -8.91 -1.72 -0.89
N ALA A 121 -7.62 -1.76 -0.54
CA ALA A 121 -7.16 -2.06 0.81
C ALA A 121 -6.21 -0.96 1.28
N ILE A 122 -6.55 -0.33 2.38
CA ILE A 122 -5.79 0.78 2.94
C ILE A 122 -5.47 0.47 4.39
N SER A 123 -4.21 0.48 4.78
CA SER A 123 -3.85 0.34 6.19
C SER A 123 -3.38 1.66 6.78
N ILE A 124 -3.79 1.90 8.01
CA ILE A 124 -3.44 3.10 8.77
C ILE A 124 -2.75 2.68 10.06
N LEU A 125 -1.56 3.24 10.30
CA LEU A 125 -0.79 2.99 11.50
C LEU A 125 -1.52 3.55 12.72
N LYS A 126 -1.83 2.69 13.71
CA LYS A 126 -2.59 3.07 14.92
C LYS A 126 -1.97 4.22 15.71
N ARG A 127 -0.63 4.26 15.78
CA ARG A 127 0.12 5.30 16.48
C ARG A 127 0.39 6.58 15.66
N ALA A 128 -0.10 6.67 14.44
CA ALA A 128 0.03 7.89 13.65
C ALA A 128 -0.71 9.04 14.34
N LYS A 129 -0.08 10.22 14.43
CA LYS A 129 -0.70 11.41 15.05
C LYS A 129 -2.02 11.78 14.39
N ALA A 130 -2.14 11.58 13.09
CA ALA A 130 -3.32 11.87 12.29
C ALA A 130 -4.29 10.68 12.18
N PHE A 131 -4.18 9.64 13.01
CA PHE A 131 -4.97 8.40 12.88
C PHE A 131 -6.47 8.68 12.74
N ASP A 132 -7.07 9.44 13.66
CA ASP A 132 -8.50 9.74 13.63
C ASP A 132 -8.90 10.53 12.38
N ALA A 133 -8.08 11.48 11.96
CA ALA A 133 -8.32 12.27 10.75
C ALA A 133 -8.24 11.39 9.50
N LEU A 134 -7.25 10.50 9.42
CA LEU A 134 -7.09 9.56 8.31
C LEU A 134 -8.25 8.58 8.23
N MET A 135 -8.70 8.04 9.36
CA MET A 135 -9.89 7.18 9.43
C MET A 135 -11.13 7.89 8.88
N LYS A 136 -11.35 9.16 9.27
CA LYS A 136 -12.47 9.98 8.76
C LYS A 136 -12.36 10.20 7.26
N MET A 137 -11.17 10.50 6.74
CA MET A 137 -10.93 10.72 5.30
C MET A 137 -11.24 9.46 4.49
N VAL A 138 -10.79 8.29 4.94
CA VAL A 138 -11.08 7.02 4.26
C VAL A 138 -12.57 6.74 4.25
N ASN A 139 -13.25 6.87 5.39
CA ASN A 139 -14.70 6.65 5.49
C ASN A 139 -15.52 7.65 4.66
N ALA A 140 -15.02 8.88 4.47
CA ALA A 140 -15.69 9.88 3.63
C ALA A 140 -15.46 9.63 2.12
N THR A 141 -14.35 9.00 1.75
CA THR A 141 -13.97 8.77 0.35
C THR A 141 -14.48 7.44 -0.19
N PHE A 142 -14.47 6.40 0.63
CA PHE A 142 -14.80 5.03 0.25
C PHE A 142 -15.94 4.46 1.07
N LYS A 143 -16.60 3.44 0.52
CA LYS A 143 -17.49 2.57 1.28
C LYS A 143 -16.65 1.47 1.94
N VAL A 144 -16.40 1.60 3.23
CA VAL A 144 -15.70 0.59 4.01
C VAL A 144 -16.60 -0.63 4.18
N LYS A 145 -16.12 -1.80 3.73
CA LYS A 145 -16.86 -3.07 3.77
C LYS A 145 -16.45 -3.93 4.97
N GLU A 146 -15.17 -3.90 5.31
CA GLU A 146 -14.58 -4.70 6.37
C GLU A 146 -13.39 -3.95 6.97
N MET A 147 -13.17 -4.15 8.25
CA MET A 147 -11.95 -3.71 8.96
C MET A 147 -11.29 -4.91 9.60
N LEU A 148 -9.98 -4.96 9.48
CA LEU A 148 -9.14 -5.96 10.14
C LEU A 148 -8.13 -5.25 11.05
N GLU A 149 -8.05 -5.67 12.28
CA GLU A 149 -7.05 -5.19 13.22
C GLU A 149 -5.79 -6.04 13.12
N ASP A 150 -4.70 -5.40 12.77
CA ASP A 150 -3.33 -5.89 12.86
C ASP A 150 -2.67 -5.31 14.13
N PRO A 151 -1.63 -5.91 14.72
CA PRO A 151 -0.99 -5.36 15.92
C PRO A 151 -0.61 -3.89 15.83
N LYS A 152 -0.19 -3.39 14.69
CA LYS A 152 0.24 -1.99 14.49
C LYS A 152 -0.72 -1.15 13.65
N ASP A 153 -1.53 -1.77 12.82
CA ASP A 153 -2.36 -1.09 11.83
C ASP A 153 -3.84 -1.48 11.95
N ILE A 154 -4.70 -0.62 11.41
CA ILE A 154 -6.05 -0.99 11.00
C ILE A 154 -6.04 -1.12 9.47
N ILE A 155 -6.51 -2.23 8.95
CA ILE A 155 -6.66 -2.47 7.53
C ILE A 155 -8.13 -2.31 7.14
N LEU A 156 -8.39 -1.42 6.19
CA LEU A 156 -9.72 -1.10 5.69
C LEU A 156 -9.88 -1.68 4.29
N PHE A 157 -10.87 -2.54 4.11
CA PHE A 157 -11.26 -3.08 2.81
C PHE A 157 -12.46 -2.29 2.29
N CYS A 158 -12.30 -1.66 1.13
CA CYS A 158 -13.21 -0.65 0.62
C CYS A 158 -13.66 -0.93 -0.81
N ALA A 159 -14.79 -0.32 -1.13
CA ALA A 159 -15.29 -0.22 -2.49
C ALA A 159 -15.62 1.23 -2.85
#